data_5fed292e67a8e19bb011ebabe220f826
#
_entry.id   5fed292e67a8e19bb011ebabe220f826
#
_cell.length_a   1.000
_cell.length_b   1.000
_cell.length_c   1.000
_cell.angle_alpha   90.00
_cell.angle_beta   90.00
_cell.angle_gamma   90.00
#
_symmetry.space_group_name_H-M   'P 1'
#
loop_
_entity.id
_entity.type
_entity.pdbx_description
1 polymer ?
#
loop_
_entity_poly.entity_id
_entity_poly.type
_entity_poly.pdbx_seq_one_letter_code
_entity_poly.pdbx_strand_id
1 'polypeptide(L)'
;MAAFKVFTVGEKEYQLKLNTNATILIEDKLGGNILDEILSLASSNVEVDEKGNLKTDKVNKIPMPSLKYCVTILWGSLQKFHHGMTFSKTCDLVDEYIEEGKTQLDLFEAIMDLLTESGIISTPEEAAENLK
;
A
#
# COMPACT_ATOMS: atom_id res chain seq x y z
N MET A 1 -15.61 -4.64 -13.45
CA MET A 1 -14.41 -3.96 -12.98
C MET A 1 -14.74 -3.03 -11.82
N ALA A 2 -14.02 -3.16 -10.73
CA ALA A 2 -14.29 -2.34 -9.54
C ALA A 2 -13.88 -0.90 -9.80
N ALA A 3 -14.79 0.03 -9.57
CA ALA A 3 -14.51 1.44 -9.73
C ALA A 3 -13.76 2.00 -8.52
N PHE A 4 -13.85 1.33 -7.38
CA PHE A 4 -13.24 1.79 -6.15
C PHE A 4 -13.16 0.65 -5.15
N LYS A 5 -12.36 0.88 -4.09
CA LYS A 5 -12.25 -0.04 -2.97
C LYS A 5 -12.77 0.68 -1.72
N VAL A 6 -13.44 -0.07 -0.85
CA VAL A 6 -13.96 0.50 0.40
C VAL A 6 -12.95 0.32 1.52
N PHE A 7 -12.71 1.38 2.27
CA PHE A 7 -11.86 1.38 3.45
C PHE A 7 -12.73 1.81 4.63
N THR A 8 -12.86 0.95 5.62
CA THR A 8 -13.77 1.18 6.74
C THR A 8 -13.01 1.58 7.99
N VAL A 9 -13.44 2.67 8.64
CA VAL A 9 -12.90 3.11 9.92
C VAL A 9 -14.10 3.34 10.84
N GLY A 10 -14.23 2.52 11.86
CA GLY A 10 -15.38 2.57 12.74
C GLY A 10 -16.64 2.24 11.98
N GLU A 11 -17.61 3.12 12.02
CA GLU A 11 -18.87 2.96 11.32
C GLU A 11 -18.86 3.66 9.95
N LYS A 12 -17.75 4.32 9.63
CA LYS A 12 -17.68 5.09 8.39
C LYS A 12 -16.96 4.30 7.30
N GLU A 13 -17.49 4.39 6.10
CA GLU A 13 -16.90 3.77 4.93
C GLU A 13 -16.35 4.86 4.01
N TYR A 14 -15.11 4.67 3.56
CA TYR A 14 -14.45 5.60 2.65
C TYR A 14 -14.20 4.88 1.34
N GLN A 15 -14.42 5.58 0.24
CA GLN A 15 -14.20 5.03 -1.08
C GLN A 15 -12.83 5.46 -1.58
N LEU A 16 -12.04 4.49 -1.99
CA LEU A 16 -10.68 4.71 -2.47
C LEU A 16 -10.62 4.42 -3.96
N LYS A 17 -9.98 5.28 -4.71
CA LYS A 17 -9.73 5.03 -6.12
C LYS A 17 -8.33 5.49 -6.47
N LEU A 18 -7.55 4.57 -7.01
CA LEU A 18 -6.17 4.85 -7.40
C LEU A 18 -6.12 4.96 -8.93
N ASN A 19 -6.55 6.11 -9.42
CA ASN A 19 -6.49 6.41 -10.85
C ASN A 19 -5.18 7.14 -11.17
N THR A 20 -5.01 7.53 -12.43
CA THR A 20 -3.78 8.21 -12.86
C THR A 20 -3.53 9.50 -12.10
N ASN A 21 -4.57 10.31 -11.92
CA ASN A 21 -4.43 11.56 -11.16
C ASN A 21 -4.01 11.30 -9.73
N ALA A 22 -4.62 10.31 -9.08
CA ALA A 22 -4.27 9.93 -7.71
C ALA A 22 -2.82 9.46 -7.63
N THR A 23 -2.40 8.65 -8.60
CA THR A 23 -1.03 8.14 -8.66
C THR A 23 -0.02 9.29 -8.77
N ILE A 24 -0.30 10.26 -9.63
CA ILE A 24 0.58 11.41 -9.80
C ILE A 24 0.67 12.24 -8.52
N LEU A 25 -0.46 12.47 -7.86
CA LEU A 25 -0.47 13.19 -6.58
C LEU A 25 0.40 12.47 -5.55
N ILE A 26 0.27 11.15 -5.50
CA ILE A 26 1.02 10.34 -4.55
C ILE A 26 2.52 10.43 -4.86
N GLU A 27 2.89 10.29 -6.13
CA GLU A 27 4.30 10.36 -6.54
C GLU A 27 4.91 11.72 -6.25
N ASP A 28 4.14 12.79 -6.47
CA ASP A 28 4.61 14.13 -6.13
C ASP A 28 4.91 14.26 -4.64
N LYS A 29 4.05 13.70 -3.81
CA LYS A 29 4.23 13.78 -2.36
C LYS A 29 5.35 12.88 -1.86
N LEU A 30 5.50 11.69 -2.48
CA LEU A 30 6.58 10.76 -2.12
C LEU A 30 7.93 11.23 -2.65
N GLY A 31 7.93 12.00 -3.72
CA GLY A 31 9.16 12.40 -4.38
C GLY A 31 9.78 11.34 -5.25
N GLY A 32 8.98 10.36 -5.68
CA GLY A 32 9.47 9.28 -6.52
C GLY A 32 8.34 8.37 -6.99
N ASN A 33 8.71 7.32 -7.66
CA ASN A 33 7.76 6.37 -8.23
C ASN A 33 7.01 5.61 -7.12
N ILE A 34 5.71 5.40 -7.33
CA ILE A 34 4.87 4.72 -6.33
C ILE A 34 5.35 3.29 -6.04
N LEU A 35 6.02 2.67 -6.98
CA LEU A 35 6.51 1.29 -6.82
C LEU A 35 7.91 1.16 -6.24
N ASP A 36 8.65 2.27 -6.13
CA ASP A 36 10.04 2.23 -5.68
C ASP A 36 10.22 1.54 -4.34
N GLU A 37 9.40 1.90 -3.36
CA GLU A 37 9.52 1.33 -2.02
C GLU A 37 9.14 -0.15 -2.01
N ILE A 38 8.09 -0.51 -2.76
CA ILE A 38 7.66 -1.90 -2.87
C ILE A 38 8.73 -2.76 -3.53
N LEU A 39 9.32 -2.27 -4.60
CA LEU A 39 10.38 -3.00 -5.30
C LEU A 39 11.63 -3.13 -4.44
N SER A 40 11.94 -2.10 -3.67
CA SER A 40 13.06 -2.13 -2.73
C SER A 40 12.85 -3.20 -1.67
N LEU A 41 11.63 -3.32 -1.14
CA LEU A 41 11.30 -4.36 -0.17
C LEU A 41 11.40 -5.75 -0.78
N ALA A 42 10.92 -5.91 -2.00
CA ALA A 42 11.00 -7.19 -2.70
C ALA A 42 12.45 -7.62 -2.91
N SER A 43 13.32 -6.67 -3.21
CA SER A 43 14.75 -6.95 -3.40
C SER A 43 15.45 -7.32 -2.10
N SER A 44 15.06 -6.68 -0.99
CA SER A 44 15.71 -6.89 0.30
C SER A 44 15.21 -8.14 1.01
N ASN A 45 14.10 -8.72 0.57
CA ASN A 45 13.52 -9.89 1.21
C ASN A 45 14.26 -11.18 0.94
N VAL A 46 15.08 -11.22 -0.08
CA VAL A 46 15.76 -12.45 -0.46
C VAL A 46 17.23 -12.29 -0.16
N GLU A 47 17.62 -12.67 1.06
CA GLU A 47 19.02 -12.78 1.41
C GLU A 47 19.38 -14.25 1.41
N VAL A 48 20.45 -14.59 0.72
CA VAL A 48 20.95 -15.94 0.70
C VAL A 48 22.34 -15.95 1.30
N ASP A 49 22.70 -17.05 1.95
CA ASP A 49 24.03 -17.21 2.49
C ASP A 49 24.99 -17.61 1.37
N GLU A 50 26.26 -17.83 1.72
CA GLU A 50 27.29 -18.17 0.75
C GLU A 50 27.01 -19.49 0.03
N LYS A 51 26.18 -20.33 0.61
CA LYS A 51 25.80 -21.63 0.03
C LYS A 51 24.53 -21.56 -0.80
N GLY A 52 23.93 -20.37 -0.92
CA GLY A 52 22.69 -20.19 -1.63
C GLY A 52 21.42 -20.50 -0.87
N ASN A 53 21.54 -20.73 0.44
CA ASN A 53 20.39 -20.99 1.30
C ASN A 53 19.83 -19.68 1.85
N LEU A 54 18.51 -19.63 2.05
CA LEU A 54 17.88 -18.46 2.61
C LEU A 54 18.33 -18.25 4.04
N LYS A 55 18.64 -17.01 4.40
CA LYS A 55 18.98 -16.67 5.76
C LYS A 55 17.71 -16.58 6.58
N THR A 56 17.52 -17.49 7.51
CA THR A 56 16.29 -17.58 8.29
C THR A 56 16.26 -16.67 9.49
N ASP A 57 17.40 -16.16 9.91
CA ASP A 57 17.50 -15.29 11.08
C ASP A 57 16.82 -13.93 10.87
N LYS A 58 16.48 -13.57 9.64
CA LYS A 58 15.78 -12.33 9.33
C LYS A 58 14.30 -12.55 9.04
N VAL A 59 13.82 -13.77 9.11
CA VAL A 59 12.43 -14.09 8.79
C VAL A 59 11.45 -13.48 9.79
N ASN A 60 11.93 -13.10 10.96
CA ASN A 60 11.08 -12.53 12.01
C ASN A 60 10.61 -11.11 11.72
N LYS A 61 11.18 -10.45 10.71
CA LYS A 61 10.75 -9.10 10.32
C LYS A 61 9.88 -9.19 9.10
N ILE A 62 8.66 -8.73 9.24
CA ILE A 62 7.75 -8.61 8.11
C ILE A 62 8.16 -7.35 7.36
N PRO A 63 8.62 -7.46 6.10
CA PRO A 63 8.99 -6.28 5.36
C PRO A 63 7.74 -5.50 4.97
N MET A 64 7.70 -4.25 5.40
CA MET A 64 6.59 -3.37 5.11
C MET A 64 7.13 -2.02 4.67
N PRO A 65 6.42 -1.35 3.75
CA PRO A 65 6.78 0.02 3.43
C PRO A 65 6.56 0.93 4.64
N SER A 66 7.13 2.11 4.59
CA SER A 66 6.98 3.07 5.68
C SER A 66 5.51 3.45 5.88
N LEU A 67 5.19 3.87 7.09
CA LEU A 67 3.86 4.38 7.40
C LEU A 67 3.54 5.58 6.50
N LYS A 68 4.52 6.45 6.25
CA LYS A 68 4.35 7.57 5.35
C LYS A 68 3.91 7.12 3.96
N TYR A 69 4.49 6.05 3.44
CA TYR A 69 4.13 5.49 2.14
C TYR A 69 2.66 5.07 2.13
N CYS A 70 2.25 4.30 3.14
CA CYS A 70 0.88 3.81 3.23
C CYS A 70 -0.12 4.95 3.36
N VAL A 71 0.17 5.91 4.23
CA VAL A 71 -0.72 7.06 4.45
C VAL A 71 -0.81 7.93 3.21
N THR A 72 0.31 8.10 2.50
CA THR A 72 0.33 8.90 1.28
C THR A 72 -0.54 8.28 0.19
N ILE A 73 -0.47 6.96 0.04
CA ILE A 73 -1.32 6.25 -0.94
C ILE A 73 -2.79 6.37 -0.53
N LEU A 74 -3.08 6.19 0.74
CA LEU A 74 -4.44 6.34 1.25
C LEU A 74 -4.97 7.74 0.97
N TRP A 75 -4.18 8.77 1.29
CA TRP A 75 -4.55 10.15 1.05
C TRP A 75 -4.86 10.42 -0.42
N GLY A 76 -3.98 10.00 -1.32
CA GLY A 76 -4.17 10.21 -2.75
C GLY A 76 -5.39 9.48 -3.29
N SER A 77 -5.63 8.26 -2.80
CA SER A 77 -6.74 7.45 -3.25
C SER A 77 -8.09 7.94 -2.73
N LEU A 78 -8.09 8.77 -1.68
CA LEU A 78 -9.33 9.37 -1.15
C LEU A 78 -9.81 10.56 -1.96
N GLN A 79 -8.94 11.18 -2.75
CA GLN A 79 -9.25 12.45 -3.40
C GLN A 79 -10.39 12.40 -4.40
N LYS A 80 -10.59 11.26 -5.06
CA LYS A 80 -11.64 11.14 -6.08
C LYS A 80 -13.05 11.30 -5.49
N PHE A 81 -13.31 10.66 -4.37
CA PHE A 81 -14.63 10.64 -3.75
C PHE A 81 -14.74 11.50 -2.50
N HIS A 82 -13.62 11.88 -1.92
CA HIS A 82 -13.57 12.67 -0.69
C HIS A 82 -12.71 13.90 -0.89
N HIS A 83 -13.22 14.81 -1.74
CA HIS A 83 -12.54 16.07 -2.02
C HIS A 83 -12.35 16.84 -0.73
N GLY A 84 -11.20 17.45 -0.58
CA GLY A 84 -10.90 18.21 0.63
C GLY A 84 -10.30 17.39 1.75
N MET A 85 -10.12 16.08 1.56
CA MET A 85 -9.40 15.26 2.52
C MET A 85 -7.93 15.66 2.45
N THR A 86 -7.43 16.32 3.50
CA THR A 86 -6.03 16.74 3.56
C THR A 86 -5.18 15.58 4.05
N PHE A 87 -3.88 15.72 3.87
CA PHE A 87 -2.94 14.72 4.38
C PHE A 87 -3.05 14.61 5.90
N SER A 88 -3.18 15.75 6.58
CA SER A 88 -3.33 15.78 8.04
C SER A 88 -4.59 15.04 8.50
N LYS A 89 -5.70 15.26 7.81
CA LYS A 89 -6.96 14.57 8.13
C LYS A 89 -6.83 13.07 7.86
N THR A 90 -6.07 12.68 6.85
CA THR A 90 -5.81 11.28 6.56
C THR A 90 -4.99 10.65 7.69
N CYS A 91 -4.03 11.38 8.24
CA CYS A 91 -3.27 10.90 9.40
C CYS A 91 -4.20 10.67 10.60
N ASP A 92 -5.13 11.58 10.84
CA ASP A 92 -6.12 11.44 11.91
C ASP A 92 -6.98 10.20 11.68
N LEU A 93 -7.35 9.95 10.43
CA LEU A 93 -8.14 8.79 10.06
C LEU A 93 -7.38 7.50 10.35
N VAL A 94 -6.08 7.46 10.05
CA VAL A 94 -5.23 6.31 10.35
C VAL A 94 -5.11 6.12 11.86
N ASP A 95 -5.01 7.21 12.62
CA ASP A 95 -4.97 7.12 14.07
C ASP A 95 -6.25 6.45 14.61
N GLU A 96 -7.42 6.83 14.08
CA GLU A 96 -8.68 6.20 14.47
C GLU A 96 -8.70 4.72 14.12
N TYR A 97 -8.19 4.38 12.93
CA TYR A 97 -8.11 3.02 12.44
C TYR A 97 -7.30 2.14 13.41
N ILE A 98 -6.17 2.66 13.85
CA ILE A 98 -5.29 1.96 14.80
C ILE A 98 -5.95 1.86 16.18
N GLU A 99 -6.62 2.92 16.61
CA GLU A 99 -7.30 2.94 17.90
C GLU A 99 -8.45 1.93 18.00
N GLU A 100 -9.01 1.54 16.87
CA GLU A 100 -10.03 0.49 16.82
C GLU A 100 -9.47 -0.91 16.99
N GLY A 101 -8.17 -1.05 17.05
CA GLY A 101 -7.54 -2.35 17.19
C GLY A 101 -6.88 -2.85 15.92
N LYS A 102 -6.88 -2.05 14.87
CA LYS A 102 -6.18 -2.40 13.63
C LYS A 102 -4.69 -2.09 13.78
N THR A 103 -3.89 -2.74 12.97
CA THR A 103 -2.45 -2.60 13.03
C THR A 103 -1.89 -1.94 11.77
N GLN A 104 -0.62 -1.59 11.83
CA GLN A 104 0.07 -1.09 10.64
C GLN A 104 0.09 -2.16 9.54
N LEU A 105 0.17 -3.43 9.93
CA LEU A 105 0.11 -4.53 8.96
C LEU A 105 -1.26 -4.58 8.27
N ASP A 106 -2.34 -4.35 9.01
CA ASP A 106 -3.67 -4.30 8.42
C ASP A 106 -3.76 -3.18 7.39
N LEU A 107 -3.19 -2.03 7.70
CA LEU A 107 -3.16 -0.91 6.78
C LEU A 107 -2.34 -1.25 5.54
N PHE A 108 -1.17 -1.85 5.73
CA PHE A 108 -0.32 -2.28 4.63
C PHE A 108 -1.07 -3.23 3.69
N GLU A 109 -1.78 -4.21 4.27
CA GLU A 109 -2.56 -5.17 3.47
C GLU A 109 -3.65 -4.48 2.66
N ALA A 110 -4.33 -3.50 3.28
CA ALA A 110 -5.35 -2.73 2.57
C ALA A 110 -4.75 -1.95 1.40
N ILE A 111 -3.57 -1.37 1.59
CA ILE A 111 -2.87 -0.63 0.54
C ILE A 111 -2.43 -1.58 -0.58
N MET A 112 -1.92 -2.75 -0.23
CA MET A 112 -1.49 -3.74 -1.24
C MET A 112 -2.68 -4.23 -2.06
N ASP A 113 -3.82 -4.46 -1.41
CA ASP A 113 -5.04 -4.84 -2.11
C ASP A 113 -5.48 -3.74 -3.08
N LEU A 114 -5.38 -2.49 -2.64
CA LEU A 114 -5.74 -1.35 -3.48
C LEU A 114 -4.83 -1.26 -4.72
N LEU A 115 -3.53 -1.43 -4.52
CA LEU A 115 -2.57 -1.42 -5.64
C LEU A 115 -2.84 -2.55 -6.63
N THR A 116 -3.17 -3.73 -6.11
CA THR A 116 -3.48 -4.89 -6.93
C THR A 116 -4.77 -4.68 -7.73
N GLU A 117 -5.84 -4.25 -7.07
CA GLU A 117 -7.12 -4.01 -7.72
C GLU A 117 -7.07 -2.89 -8.74
N SER A 118 -6.18 -1.93 -8.52
CA SER A 118 -6.02 -0.79 -9.43
C SER A 118 -5.16 -1.11 -10.66
N GLY A 119 -4.55 -2.29 -10.68
CA GLY A 119 -3.70 -2.68 -11.78
C GLY A 119 -2.28 -2.12 -11.72
N ILE A 120 -1.91 -1.50 -10.59
CA ILE A 120 -0.55 -0.97 -10.41
C ILE A 120 0.44 -2.12 -10.24
N ILE A 121 0.03 -3.17 -9.51
CA ILE A 121 0.84 -4.37 -9.36
C ILE A 121 -0.01 -5.59 -9.71
N SER A 122 0.67 -6.68 -10.05
CA SER A 122 0.01 -7.95 -10.37
C SER A 122 -0.05 -8.83 -9.15
N THR A 123 -1.07 -9.70 -9.10
CA THR A 123 -1.07 -10.79 -8.11
C THR A 123 0.02 -11.78 -8.52
N PRO A 124 0.51 -12.61 -7.59
CA PRO A 124 1.48 -13.65 -7.97
C PRO A 124 0.97 -14.58 -9.06
N GLU A 125 -0.31 -14.86 -9.08
CA GLU A 125 -0.94 -15.71 -10.09
C GLU A 125 -0.92 -15.05 -11.47
N GLU A 126 -1.24 -13.77 -11.54
CA GLU A 126 -1.20 -13.01 -12.78
C GLU A 126 0.22 -12.89 -13.31
N ALA A 127 1.17 -12.68 -12.42
CA ALA A 127 2.58 -12.61 -12.80
C ALA A 127 3.06 -13.93 -13.39
N ALA A 128 2.63 -15.06 -12.84
CA ALA A 128 2.98 -16.38 -13.34
C ALA A 128 2.39 -16.61 -14.73
N GLU A 129 1.16 -16.18 -14.96
CA GLU A 129 0.53 -16.30 -16.27
C GLU A 129 1.23 -15.47 -17.31
N ASN A 130 1.67 -14.29 -16.95
CA ASN A 130 2.34 -13.38 -17.87
C ASN A 130 3.73 -13.86 -18.28
N LEU A 131 4.31 -14.78 -17.52
CA LEU A 131 5.63 -15.34 -17.82
C LEU A 131 5.60 -16.51 -18.79
N LYS A 132 4.42 -17.00 -19.14
CA LYS A 132 4.27 -18.14 -20.04
C LYS A 132 4.38 -17.74 -21.50
#